data_581055bc1fe8280ed1af1a96ce7add29
#
_entry.id   581055bc1fe8280ed1af1a96ce7add29
#
_cell.length_a   1.000
_cell.length_b   1.000
_cell.length_c   1.000
_cell.angle_alpha   90.00
_cell.angle_beta   90.00
_cell.angle_gamma   90.00
#
_symmetry.space_group_name_H-M   'P 1'
#
loop_
_entity.id
_entity.type
_entity.pdbx_description
1 polymer ?
#
loop_
_entity_poly.entity_id
_entity_poly.type
_entity_poly.pdbx_seq_one_letter_code
_entity_poly.pdbx_strand_id
1 'polypeptide(L)'
;MFLSASTAGLAILGAQYWGKRDIKTLDDIFSMAIRICGIVSVLFFVACAFFPKYLMLIFTNEPVLIDYGVSYLRIAAFSYLLTGFSQCYIVMMKISEHAGSAAAVSSITVVLNILLNAIFIYGAFGIRSMNVRGAALATLIARIVELLLAVIFSYRPGFIRLKVHELFVRNKQLSKDFMKCSGPILGASLVWGIGFTSYSSFMGHLGTDAAAANSVAAVVRDIICCLSAGISSAAGIMVGNELGAGNLKRGKTYGIRLLKLSVVCGVIMTILMAVSAPVILYFVKLTPQAGVYLKQMFVVLALYI
;
A
#
# COMPACT_ATOMS: atom_id res chain seq x y z
N MET A 1 2.16 -3.23 3.31
CA MET A 1 2.67 -4.51 2.79
C MET A 1 1.75 -5.68 3.11
N PHE A 2 1.51 -6.06 4.37
CA PHE A 2 0.63 -7.19 4.70
C PHE A 2 -0.79 -7.07 4.13
N LEU A 3 -1.42 -5.90 4.23
CA LEU A 3 -2.73 -5.65 3.67
C LEU A 3 -2.72 -5.76 2.13
N SER A 4 -1.67 -5.25 1.49
CA SER A 4 -1.51 -5.38 0.02
C SER A 4 -1.29 -6.83 -0.40
N ALA A 5 -0.55 -7.62 0.37
CA ALA A 5 -0.38 -9.04 0.14
C ALA A 5 -1.69 -9.83 0.32
N SER A 6 -2.50 -9.44 1.31
CA SER A 6 -3.81 -10.05 1.53
C SER A 6 -4.78 -9.82 0.37
N THR A 7 -4.67 -8.67 -0.31
CA THR A 7 -5.48 -8.38 -1.52
C THR A 7 -4.92 -8.98 -2.80
N ALA A 8 -3.67 -9.48 -2.81
CA ALA A 8 -3.06 -10.05 -4.00
C ALA A 8 -3.79 -11.31 -4.49
N GLY A 9 -4.27 -12.15 -3.57
CA GLY A 9 -5.10 -13.31 -3.93
C GLY A 9 -6.41 -12.90 -4.60
N LEU A 10 -7.04 -11.83 -4.09
CA LEU A 10 -8.21 -11.24 -4.73
C LEU A 10 -7.88 -10.74 -6.15
N ALA A 11 -6.74 -10.06 -6.33
CA ALA A 11 -6.33 -9.55 -7.64
C ALA A 11 -6.12 -10.67 -8.65
N ILE A 12 -5.45 -11.76 -8.26
CA ILE A 12 -5.10 -12.87 -9.17
C ILE A 12 -6.33 -13.72 -9.51
N LEU A 13 -7.00 -14.27 -8.51
CA LEU A 13 -8.15 -15.13 -8.73
C LEU A 13 -9.37 -14.33 -9.21
N GLY A 14 -9.59 -13.17 -8.61
CA GLY A 14 -10.70 -12.29 -9.01
C GLY A 14 -10.62 -11.90 -10.48
N ALA A 15 -9.45 -11.55 -11.01
CA ALA A 15 -9.26 -11.25 -12.43
C ALA A 15 -9.63 -12.46 -13.31
N GLN A 16 -9.20 -13.68 -12.95
CA GLN A 16 -9.54 -14.87 -13.72
C GLN A 16 -11.05 -15.16 -13.75
N TYR A 17 -11.73 -15.06 -12.60
CA TYR A 17 -13.18 -15.30 -12.53
C TYR A 17 -13.98 -14.16 -13.17
N TRP A 18 -13.49 -12.92 -13.12
CA TRP A 18 -14.06 -11.82 -13.90
C TRP A 18 -13.96 -12.09 -15.40
N GLY A 19 -12.79 -12.54 -15.88
CA GLY A 19 -12.62 -12.94 -17.28
C GLY A 19 -13.55 -14.07 -17.74
N LYS A 20 -13.81 -15.04 -16.83
CA LYS A 20 -14.81 -16.11 -17.07
C LYS A 20 -16.26 -15.63 -17.02
N ARG A 21 -16.52 -14.40 -16.57
CA ARG A 21 -17.88 -13.88 -16.30
C ARG A 21 -18.62 -14.67 -15.22
N ASP A 22 -17.91 -15.36 -14.34
CA ASP A 22 -18.46 -16.05 -13.18
C ASP A 22 -18.55 -15.11 -11.98
N ILE A 23 -19.58 -14.27 -11.99
CA ILE A 23 -19.79 -13.23 -10.96
C ILE A 23 -20.07 -13.85 -9.59
N LYS A 24 -20.75 -15.03 -9.55
CA LYS A 24 -21.07 -15.67 -8.27
C LYS A 24 -19.80 -16.11 -7.52
N THR A 25 -18.90 -16.79 -8.20
CA THR A 25 -17.62 -17.20 -7.59
C THR A 25 -16.75 -15.98 -7.26
N LEU A 26 -16.86 -14.92 -8.05
CA LEU A 26 -16.15 -13.67 -7.77
C LEU A 26 -16.65 -12.97 -6.50
N ASP A 27 -17.98 -12.97 -6.23
CA ASP A 27 -18.56 -12.47 -4.98
C ASP A 27 -18.04 -13.29 -3.78
N ASP A 28 -17.93 -14.60 -3.90
CA ASP A 28 -17.36 -15.48 -2.87
C ASP A 28 -15.88 -15.14 -2.60
N ILE A 29 -15.07 -14.91 -3.64
CA ILE A 29 -13.66 -14.52 -3.52
C ILE A 29 -13.54 -13.16 -2.85
N PHE A 30 -14.38 -12.21 -3.22
CA PHE A 30 -14.41 -10.89 -2.62
C PHE A 30 -14.73 -10.96 -1.12
N SER A 31 -15.77 -11.70 -0.75
CA SER A 31 -16.15 -11.93 0.64
C SER A 31 -15.04 -12.61 1.44
N MET A 32 -14.32 -13.53 0.82
CA MET A 32 -13.17 -14.21 1.44
C MET A 32 -12.00 -13.24 1.66
N ALA A 33 -11.68 -12.41 0.67
CA ALA A 33 -10.64 -11.40 0.77
C ALA A 33 -10.96 -10.40 1.89
N ILE A 34 -12.20 -9.94 2.00
CA ILE A 34 -12.64 -9.05 3.08
C ILE A 34 -12.47 -9.70 4.46
N ARG A 35 -12.78 -10.98 4.61
CA ARG A 35 -12.57 -11.70 5.88
C ARG A 35 -11.10 -11.76 6.26
N ILE A 36 -10.23 -12.14 5.31
CA ILE A 36 -8.78 -12.24 5.56
C ILE A 36 -8.19 -10.87 5.87
N CYS A 37 -8.50 -9.85 5.05
CA CYS A 37 -8.07 -8.48 5.29
C CYS A 37 -8.61 -7.93 6.60
N GLY A 38 -9.86 -8.26 6.96
CA GLY A 38 -10.46 -7.90 8.24
C GLY A 38 -9.70 -8.49 9.42
N ILE A 39 -9.38 -9.79 9.39
CA ILE A 39 -8.58 -10.44 10.44
C ILE A 39 -7.20 -9.78 10.56
N VAL A 40 -6.50 -9.59 9.46
CA VAL A 40 -5.19 -8.94 9.45
C VAL A 40 -5.29 -7.50 9.98
N SER A 41 -6.30 -6.74 9.57
CA SER A 41 -6.53 -5.36 10.03
C SER A 41 -6.82 -5.30 11.53
N VAL A 42 -7.63 -6.22 12.05
CA VAL A 42 -7.91 -6.32 13.50
C VAL A 42 -6.65 -6.67 14.27
N LEU A 43 -5.80 -7.58 13.78
CA LEU A 43 -4.52 -7.90 14.43
C LEU A 43 -3.62 -6.67 14.52
N PHE A 44 -3.48 -5.91 13.42
CA PHE A 44 -2.72 -4.65 13.43
C PHE A 44 -3.35 -3.59 14.33
N PHE A 45 -4.68 -3.47 14.33
CA PHE A 45 -5.39 -2.57 15.22
C PHE A 45 -5.09 -2.89 16.67
N VAL A 46 -5.23 -4.15 17.09
CA VAL A 46 -4.96 -4.60 18.45
C VAL A 46 -3.50 -4.35 18.83
N ALA A 47 -2.55 -4.71 17.96
CA ALA A 47 -1.13 -4.47 18.19
C ALA A 47 -0.81 -2.98 18.39
N CYS A 48 -1.30 -2.10 17.51
CA CYS A 48 -1.02 -0.67 17.56
C CYS A 48 -1.79 0.06 18.67
N ALA A 49 -3.02 -0.36 18.99
CA ALA A 49 -3.84 0.28 20.01
C ALA A 49 -3.44 -0.09 21.43
N PHE A 50 -3.16 -1.38 21.67
CA PHE A 50 -2.90 -1.91 23.03
C PHE A 50 -1.41 -2.04 23.34
N PHE A 51 -0.56 -2.28 22.36
CA PHE A 51 0.88 -2.49 22.53
C PHE A 51 1.79 -1.49 21.82
N PRO A 52 1.41 -0.19 21.69
CA PRO A 52 2.17 0.77 20.87
C PRO A 52 3.58 1.00 21.42
N LYS A 53 3.78 0.97 22.73
CA LYS A 53 5.09 1.14 23.38
C LYS A 53 6.08 0.06 22.98
N TYR A 54 5.63 -1.21 23.01
CA TYR A 54 6.49 -2.34 22.62
C TYR A 54 6.86 -2.29 21.13
N LEU A 55 5.91 -1.87 20.30
CA LEU A 55 6.19 -1.68 18.85
C LEU A 55 7.23 -0.59 18.63
N MET A 56 7.17 0.52 19.36
CA MET A 56 8.15 1.60 19.24
C MET A 56 9.54 1.21 19.72
N LEU A 57 9.64 0.38 20.77
CA LEU A 57 10.92 -0.13 21.27
C LEU A 57 11.69 -0.99 20.26
N ILE A 58 11.01 -1.56 19.25
CA ILE A 58 11.68 -2.27 18.14
C ILE A 58 12.51 -1.29 17.29
N PHE A 59 12.10 -0.03 17.20
CA PHE A 59 12.70 0.96 16.30
C PHE A 59 13.65 1.93 17.00
N THR A 60 13.40 2.27 18.27
CA THR A 60 14.19 3.27 18.99
C THR A 60 14.10 3.07 20.49
N ASN A 61 15.18 3.48 21.19
CA ASN A 61 15.24 3.52 22.65
C ASN A 61 15.05 4.95 23.20
N GLU A 62 14.90 5.97 22.36
CA GLU A 62 14.74 7.35 22.78
C GLU A 62 13.33 7.62 23.34
N PRO A 63 13.20 8.03 24.64
CA PRO A 63 11.91 8.19 25.30
C PRO A 63 10.98 9.18 24.56
N VAL A 64 11.53 10.28 24.05
CA VAL A 64 10.78 11.32 23.34
C VAL A 64 10.15 10.79 22.05
N LEU A 65 10.93 10.01 21.29
CA LEU A 65 10.43 9.39 20.05
C LEU A 65 9.39 8.32 20.35
N ILE A 66 9.55 7.57 21.45
CA ILE A 66 8.57 6.58 21.89
C ILE A 66 7.24 7.25 22.22
N ASP A 67 7.22 8.36 22.96
CA ASP A 67 5.99 9.07 23.33
C ASP A 67 5.25 9.64 22.11
N TYR A 68 5.98 10.23 21.17
CA TYR A 68 5.39 10.66 19.90
C TYR A 68 4.83 9.50 19.09
N GLY A 69 5.57 8.40 18.97
CA GLY A 69 5.17 7.21 18.26
C GLY A 69 3.94 6.54 18.88
N VAL A 70 3.89 6.42 20.21
CA VAL A 70 2.72 5.90 20.94
C VAL A 70 1.49 6.76 20.69
N SER A 71 1.63 8.10 20.74
CA SER A 71 0.55 9.02 20.48
C SER A 71 0.01 8.91 19.05
N TYR A 72 0.92 8.69 18.08
CA TYR A 72 0.58 8.47 16.67
C TYR A 72 -0.14 7.13 16.49
N LEU A 73 0.47 6.03 16.95
CA LEU A 73 -0.01 4.67 16.73
C LEU A 73 -1.40 4.43 17.29
N ARG A 74 -1.74 5.00 18.44
CA ARG A 74 -3.08 4.88 19.04
C ARG A 74 -4.18 5.43 18.13
N ILE A 75 -3.93 6.52 17.43
CA ILE A 75 -4.90 7.11 16.49
C ILE A 75 -4.82 6.37 15.15
N ALA A 76 -3.62 6.12 14.63
CA ALA A 76 -3.40 5.44 13.38
C ALA A 76 -3.91 3.99 13.37
N ALA A 77 -4.01 3.34 14.53
CA ALA A 77 -4.58 1.99 14.67
C ALA A 77 -5.96 1.87 13.98
N PHE A 78 -6.83 2.85 14.18
CA PHE A 78 -8.16 2.87 13.53
C PHE A 78 -8.07 2.98 12.00
N SER A 79 -7.07 3.69 11.48
CA SER A 79 -6.88 3.80 10.03
C SER A 79 -6.48 2.45 9.40
N TYR A 80 -5.71 1.61 10.09
CA TYR A 80 -5.36 0.27 9.60
C TYR A 80 -6.58 -0.63 9.46
N LEU A 81 -7.54 -0.53 10.40
CA LEU A 81 -8.80 -1.27 10.31
C LEU A 81 -9.57 -0.91 9.05
N LEU A 82 -9.71 0.39 8.75
CA LEU A 82 -10.43 0.89 7.59
C LEU A 82 -9.70 0.55 6.27
N THR A 83 -8.37 0.64 6.28
CA THR A 83 -7.54 0.39 5.09
C THR A 83 -7.72 -1.03 4.55
N GLY A 84 -7.85 -2.05 5.41
CA GLY A 84 -8.06 -3.42 4.96
C GLY A 84 -9.33 -3.58 4.12
N PHE A 85 -10.40 -2.92 4.53
CA PHE A 85 -11.66 -2.95 3.78
C PHE A 85 -11.60 -2.10 2.51
N SER A 86 -11.11 -0.87 2.58
CA SER A 86 -11.04 0.01 1.41
C SER A 86 -10.17 -0.57 0.29
N GLN A 87 -9.06 -1.20 0.63
CA GLN A 87 -8.18 -1.84 -0.36
C GLN A 87 -8.87 -3.00 -1.11
N CYS A 88 -9.71 -3.79 -0.44
CA CYS A 88 -10.48 -4.84 -1.10
C CYS A 88 -11.44 -4.26 -2.15
N TYR A 89 -12.14 -3.17 -1.83
CA TYR A 89 -13.02 -2.48 -2.78
C TYR A 89 -12.25 -1.88 -3.96
N ILE A 90 -11.11 -1.22 -3.70
CA ILE A 90 -10.26 -0.62 -4.73
C ILE A 90 -9.73 -1.70 -5.69
N VAL A 91 -9.28 -2.84 -5.17
CA VAL A 91 -8.81 -3.96 -6.00
C VAL A 91 -9.97 -4.55 -6.82
N MET A 92 -11.14 -4.70 -6.23
CA MET A 92 -12.32 -5.19 -6.94
C MET A 92 -12.73 -4.26 -8.10
N MET A 93 -12.68 -2.93 -7.89
CA MET A 93 -12.91 -1.95 -8.96
C MET A 93 -11.90 -2.10 -10.11
N LYS A 94 -10.64 -2.35 -9.80
CA LYS A 94 -9.60 -2.56 -10.82
C LYS A 94 -9.86 -3.84 -11.62
N ILE A 95 -10.24 -4.94 -10.95
CA ILE A 95 -10.55 -6.24 -11.56
C ILE A 95 -11.74 -6.13 -12.50
N SER A 96 -12.79 -5.40 -12.10
CA SER A 96 -14.01 -5.19 -12.86
C SER A 96 -13.91 -4.12 -13.95
N GLU A 97 -12.69 -3.78 -14.38
CA GLU A 97 -12.40 -2.81 -15.46
C GLU A 97 -12.77 -1.36 -15.14
N HIS A 98 -13.02 -1.05 -13.86
CA HIS A 98 -13.31 0.31 -13.39
C HIS A 98 -12.09 0.98 -12.74
N ALA A 99 -10.90 0.77 -13.31
CA ALA A 99 -9.64 1.31 -12.79
C ALA A 99 -9.63 2.84 -12.65
N GLY A 100 -10.35 3.56 -13.56
CA GLY A 100 -10.52 5.02 -13.45
C GLY A 100 -11.25 5.46 -12.18
N SER A 101 -12.29 4.72 -11.76
CA SER A 101 -13.01 4.99 -10.51
C SER A 101 -12.11 4.70 -9.29
N ALA A 102 -11.36 3.60 -9.32
CA ALA A 102 -10.40 3.28 -8.28
C ALA A 102 -9.31 4.38 -8.16
N ALA A 103 -8.80 4.87 -9.29
CA ALA A 103 -7.83 5.96 -9.32
C ALA A 103 -8.44 7.27 -8.78
N ALA A 104 -9.68 7.60 -9.14
CA ALA A 104 -10.36 8.80 -8.63
C ALA A 104 -10.52 8.75 -7.11
N VAL A 105 -11.00 7.62 -6.55
CA VAL A 105 -11.13 7.43 -5.09
C VAL A 105 -9.79 7.63 -4.40
N SER A 106 -8.74 6.96 -4.89
CA SER A 106 -7.39 7.07 -4.30
C SER A 106 -6.83 8.48 -4.41
N SER A 107 -7.00 9.16 -5.56
CA SER A 107 -6.49 10.53 -5.77
C SER A 107 -7.19 11.54 -4.87
N ILE A 108 -8.52 11.48 -4.75
CA ILE A 108 -9.29 12.34 -3.85
C ILE A 108 -8.81 12.15 -2.41
N THR A 109 -8.60 10.91 -1.99
CA THR A 109 -8.15 10.58 -0.64
C THR A 109 -6.74 11.11 -0.37
N VAL A 110 -5.81 10.99 -1.32
CA VAL A 110 -4.45 11.50 -1.17
C VAL A 110 -4.44 13.02 -1.08
N VAL A 111 -5.18 13.73 -1.96
CA VAL A 111 -5.29 15.18 -1.91
C VAL A 111 -5.89 15.63 -0.58
N LEU A 112 -6.98 14.98 -0.13
CA LEU A 112 -7.58 15.27 1.16
C LEU A 112 -6.59 15.06 2.32
N ASN A 113 -5.84 13.96 2.29
CA ASN A 113 -4.82 13.67 3.31
C ASN A 113 -3.73 14.74 3.36
N ILE A 114 -3.24 15.21 2.19
CA ILE A 114 -2.25 16.29 2.11
C ILE A 114 -2.81 17.57 2.72
N LEU A 115 -4.03 17.98 2.36
CA LEU A 115 -4.68 19.18 2.88
C LEU A 115 -4.88 19.09 4.40
N LEU A 116 -5.41 17.96 4.89
CA LEU A 116 -5.63 17.76 6.32
C LEU A 116 -4.32 17.72 7.11
N ASN A 117 -3.25 17.12 6.55
CA ASN A 117 -1.92 17.15 7.15
C ASN A 117 -1.41 18.59 7.28
N ALA A 118 -1.55 19.41 6.24
CA ALA A 118 -1.16 20.82 6.29
C ALA A 118 -1.94 21.58 7.38
N ILE A 119 -3.24 21.35 7.51
CA ILE A 119 -4.10 21.99 8.50
C ILE A 119 -3.75 21.56 9.93
N PHE A 120 -3.66 20.25 10.18
CA PHE A 120 -3.51 19.73 11.54
C PHE A 120 -2.08 19.76 12.06
N ILE A 121 -1.07 19.62 11.19
CA ILE A 121 0.33 19.66 11.62
C ILE A 121 0.76 21.10 11.91
N TYR A 122 0.49 22.01 10.98
CA TYR A 122 0.96 23.40 11.11
C TYR A 122 -0.03 24.32 11.85
N GLY A 123 -1.29 23.93 11.95
CA GLY A 123 -2.33 24.75 12.55
C GLY A 123 -2.81 25.86 11.60
N ALA A 124 -3.90 25.61 10.86
CA ALA A 124 -4.51 26.58 9.97
C ALA A 124 -6.01 26.68 10.27
N PHE A 125 -6.66 27.75 9.77
CA PHE A 125 -8.10 27.98 9.94
C PHE A 125 -8.59 27.99 11.41
N GLY A 126 -7.76 28.48 12.35
CA GLY A 126 -8.14 28.56 13.77
C GLY A 126 -7.95 27.25 14.54
N ILE A 127 -7.46 26.21 13.91
CA ILE A 127 -7.12 24.92 14.56
C ILE A 127 -5.70 25.02 15.14
N ARG A 128 -5.55 24.68 16.40
CA ARG A 128 -4.23 24.64 17.05
C ARG A 128 -3.38 23.50 16.46
N SER A 129 -2.10 23.76 16.21
CA SER A 129 -1.16 22.75 15.76
C SER A 129 -1.17 21.50 16.66
N MET A 130 -1.39 20.34 16.06
CA MET A 130 -1.45 19.04 16.74
C MET A 130 -0.21 18.19 16.48
N ASN A 131 0.75 18.69 15.67
CA ASN A 131 1.99 18.00 15.33
C ASN A 131 1.73 16.53 14.87
N VAL A 132 2.37 15.56 15.53
CA VAL A 132 2.30 14.12 15.21
C VAL A 132 0.88 13.56 15.34
N ARG A 133 0.10 14.00 16.32
CA ARG A 133 -1.32 13.59 16.48
C ARG A 133 -2.17 14.10 15.33
N GLY A 134 -1.87 15.30 14.83
CA GLY A 134 -2.55 15.87 13.66
C GLY A 134 -2.35 15.02 12.41
N ALA A 135 -1.14 14.54 12.16
CA ALA A 135 -0.84 13.64 11.05
C ALA A 135 -1.62 12.31 11.12
N ALA A 136 -1.73 11.74 12.32
CA ALA A 136 -2.50 10.52 12.53
C ALA A 136 -4.01 10.74 12.30
N LEU A 137 -4.56 11.86 12.77
CA LEU A 137 -5.96 12.24 12.54
C LEU A 137 -6.26 12.50 11.07
N ALA A 138 -5.38 13.23 10.37
CA ALA A 138 -5.50 13.46 8.92
C ALA A 138 -5.58 12.14 8.16
N THR A 139 -4.71 11.20 8.50
CA THR A 139 -4.71 9.86 7.90
C THR A 139 -6.01 9.11 8.21
N LEU A 140 -6.47 9.13 9.45
CA LEU A 140 -7.72 8.46 9.84
C LEU A 140 -8.92 9.01 9.06
N ILE A 141 -9.08 10.33 9.00
CA ILE A 141 -10.17 10.98 8.25
C ILE A 141 -10.09 10.63 6.77
N ALA A 142 -8.91 10.69 6.18
CA ALA A 142 -8.71 10.32 4.78
C ALA A 142 -9.12 8.86 4.51
N ARG A 143 -8.80 7.91 5.41
CA ARG A 143 -9.21 6.50 5.28
C ARG A 143 -10.70 6.28 5.48
N ILE A 144 -11.35 7.05 6.33
CA ILE A 144 -12.83 7.04 6.44
C ILE A 144 -13.45 7.48 5.11
N VAL A 145 -12.99 8.59 4.56
CA VAL A 145 -13.48 9.09 3.27
C VAL A 145 -13.20 8.12 2.13
N GLU A 146 -12.01 7.50 2.10
CA GLU A 146 -11.66 6.47 1.12
C GLU A 146 -12.66 5.31 1.14
N LEU A 147 -12.92 4.77 2.32
CA LEU A 147 -13.85 3.64 2.46
C LEU A 147 -15.27 4.05 2.07
N LEU A 148 -15.73 5.22 2.51
CA LEU A 148 -17.06 5.73 2.16
C LEU A 148 -17.20 5.91 0.63
N LEU A 149 -16.24 6.55 -0.01
CA LEU A 149 -16.24 6.70 -1.47
C LEU A 149 -16.20 5.35 -2.18
N ALA A 150 -15.35 4.42 -1.74
CA ALA A 150 -15.24 3.09 -2.33
C ALA A 150 -16.57 2.32 -2.22
N VAL A 151 -17.24 2.39 -1.08
CA VAL A 151 -18.56 1.79 -0.88
C VAL A 151 -19.61 2.47 -1.76
N ILE A 152 -19.67 3.81 -1.78
CA ILE A 152 -20.64 4.56 -2.60
C ILE A 152 -20.46 4.22 -4.09
N PHE A 153 -19.22 4.17 -4.59
CA PHE A 153 -18.95 3.79 -5.97
C PHE A 153 -19.34 2.34 -6.26
N SER A 154 -19.25 1.43 -5.29
CA SER A 154 -19.67 0.03 -5.47
C SER A 154 -21.17 -0.13 -5.72
N TYR A 155 -21.99 0.87 -5.38
CA TYR A 155 -23.42 0.88 -5.65
C TYR A 155 -23.80 1.30 -7.08
N ARG A 156 -22.83 1.77 -7.88
CA ARG A 156 -23.08 2.15 -9.28
C ARG A 156 -23.35 0.90 -10.14
N PRO A 157 -24.15 1.02 -11.22
CA PRO A 157 -24.36 -0.09 -12.17
C PRO A 157 -23.02 -0.58 -12.76
N GLY A 158 -22.87 -1.88 -12.87
CA GLY A 158 -21.66 -2.51 -13.40
C GLY A 158 -20.56 -2.82 -12.35
N PHE A 159 -20.72 -2.35 -11.12
CA PHE A 159 -19.78 -2.68 -10.03
C PHE A 159 -20.24 -3.89 -9.24
N ILE A 160 -19.27 -4.60 -8.67
CA ILE A 160 -19.53 -5.73 -7.78
C ILE A 160 -19.77 -5.20 -6.37
N ARG A 161 -20.87 -5.65 -5.77
CA ARG A 161 -21.29 -5.26 -4.43
C ARG A 161 -20.99 -6.36 -3.44
N LEU A 162 -20.53 -5.96 -2.26
CA LEU A 162 -20.42 -6.90 -1.17
C LEU A 162 -21.83 -7.28 -0.69
N LYS A 163 -22.13 -8.57 -0.73
CA LYS A 163 -23.34 -9.12 -0.12
C LYS A 163 -22.98 -9.60 1.28
N VAL A 164 -23.45 -8.89 2.30
CA VAL A 164 -23.15 -9.18 3.71
C VAL A 164 -23.49 -10.63 4.08
N HIS A 165 -24.53 -11.19 3.50
CA HIS A 165 -24.90 -12.59 3.71
C HIS A 165 -23.81 -13.57 3.27
N GLU A 166 -23.10 -13.27 2.18
CA GLU A 166 -22.03 -14.12 1.63
C GLU A 166 -20.75 -14.09 2.46
N LEU A 167 -20.58 -13.11 3.36
CA LEU A 167 -19.46 -13.06 4.32
C LEU A 167 -19.44 -14.28 5.24
N PHE A 168 -20.56 -14.93 5.48
CA PHE A 168 -20.66 -16.08 6.38
C PHE A 168 -20.68 -17.41 5.63
N VAL A 169 -20.83 -17.40 4.31
CA VAL A 169 -20.80 -18.62 3.48
C VAL A 169 -19.36 -19.11 3.34
N ARG A 170 -19.12 -20.38 3.66
CA ARG A 170 -17.78 -20.99 3.60
C ARG A 170 -17.71 -22.03 2.50
N ASN A 171 -17.08 -21.69 1.40
CA ASN A 171 -16.73 -22.65 0.34
C ASN A 171 -15.31 -23.18 0.60
N LYS A 172 -15.20 -24.44 1.07
CA LYS A 172 -13.93 -25.07 1.45
C LYS A 172 -12.97 -25.20 0.24
N GLN A 173 -13.47 -25.57 -0.92
CA GLN A 173 -12.62 -25.76 -2.11
C GLN A 173 -12.06 -24.42 -2.59
N LEU A 174 -12.90 -23.41 -2.74
CA LEU A 174 -12.49 -22.08 -3.14
C LEU A 174 -11.51 -21.45 -2.13
N SER A 175 -11.72 -21.70 -0.82
CA SER A 175 -10.80 -21.26 0.23
C SER A 175 -9.42 -21.90 0.10
N LYS A 176 -9.36 -23.17 -0.27
CA LYS A 176 -8.10 -23.89 -0.51
C LYS A 176 -7.36 -23.33 -1.73
N ASP A 177 -8.09 -23.05 -2.81
CA ASP A 177 -7.51 -22.50 -4.04
C ASP A 177 -7.05 -21.06 -3.82
N PHE A 178 -7.82 -20.26 -3.08
CA PHE A 178 -7.42 -18.92 -2.67
C PHE A 178 -6.14 -18.94 -1.84
N MET A 179 -6.04 -19.81 -0.84
CA MET A 179 -4.86 -19.94 0.01
C MET A 179 -3.64 -20.47 -0.74
N LYS A 180 -3.83 -21.36 -1.74
CA LYS A 180 -2.74 -21.78 -2.62
C LYS A 180 -2.14 -20.65 -3.44
N CYS A 181 -2.98 -19.72 -3.92
CA CYS A 181 -2.52 -18.54 -4.66
C CYS A 181 -1.97 -17.45 -3.73
N SER A 182 -2.66 -17.16 -2.64
CA SER A 182 -2.32 -16.06 -1.73
C SER A 182 -1.20 -16.42 -0.74
N GLY A 183 -1.12 -17.69 -0.32
CA GLY A 183 -0.17 -18.14 0.71
C GLY A 183 1.28 -17.86 0.36
N PRO A 184 1.78 -18.25 -0.81
CA PRO A 184 3.15 -17.93 -1.23
C PRO A 184 3.44 -16.43 -1.28
N ILE A 185 2.46 -15.63 -1.73
CA ILE A 185 2.59 -14.17 -1.81
C ILE A 185 2.63 -13.55 -0.41
N LEU A 186 1.77 -14.03 0.50
CA LEU A 186 1.80 -13.63 1.89
C LEU A 186 3.14 -14.00 2.53
N GLY A 187 3.63 -15.21 2.30
CA GLY A 187 4.94 -15.66 2.80
C GLY A 187 6.09 -14.79 2.29
N ALA A 188 6.14 -14.54 1.00
CA ALA A 188 7.14 -13.65 0.39
C ALA A 188 7.05 -12.23 0.97
N SER A 189 5.84 -11.69 1.14
CA SER A 189 5.61 -10.37 1.71
C SER A 189 5.97 -10.29 3.20
N LEU A 190 5.82 -11.38 3.94
CA LEU A 190 6.27 -11.51 5.32
C LEU A 190 7.80 -11.40 5.40
N VAL A 191 8.51 -12.23 4.63
CA VAL A 191 9.98 -12.23 4.59
C VAL A 191 10.50 -10.86 4.18
N TRP A 192 9.91 -10.27 3.14
CA TRP A 192 10.28 -8.93 2.68
C TRP A 192 9.98 -7.84 3.73
N GLY A 193 8.83 -7.94 4.41
CA GLY A 193 8.46 -7.02 5.49
C GLY A 193 9.41 -7.12 6.69
N ILE A 194 9.81 -8.33 7.09
CA ILE A 194 10.79 -8.55 8.16
C ILE A 194 12.14 -7.95 7.75
N GLY A 195 12.61 -8.22 6.52
CA GLY A 195 13.86 -7.68 6.01
C GLY A 195 13.86 -6.14 6.01
N PHE A 196 12.78 -5.52 5.53
CA PHE A 196 12.64 -4.07 5.48
C PHE A 196 12.57 -3.44 6.89
N THR A 197 11.86 -4.08 7.82
CA THR A 197 11.78 -3.63 9.21
C THR A 197 13.13 -3.76 9.91
N SER A 198 13.84 -4.86 9.72
CA SER A 198 15.19 -5.05 10.25
C SER A 198 16.15 -4.00 9.71
N TYR A 199 16.13 -3.75 8.39
CA TYR A 199 16.94 -2.69 7.78
C TYR A 199 16.65 -1.31 8.41
N SER A 200 15.37 -0.96 8.56
CA SER A 200 14.98 0.32 9.18
C SER A 200 15.40 0.41 10.65
N SER A 201 15.34 -0.70 11.39
CA SER A 201 15.79 -0.80 12.77
C SER A 201 17.33 -0.59 12.87
N PHE A 202 18.11 -1.26 12.02
CA PHE A 202 19.57 -1.05 11.97
C PHE A 202 19.92 0.41 11.66
N MET A 203 19.26 1.02 10.68
CA MET A 203 19.48 2.44 10.35
C MET A 203 19.15 3.36 11.52
N GLY A 204 18.11 3.07 12.29
CA GLY A 204 17.75 3.83 13.50
C GLY A 204 18.79 3.73 14.62
N HIS A 205 19.50 2.60 14.73
CA HIS A 205 20.56 2.40 15.72
C HIS A 205 21.95 2.94 15.28
N LEU A 206 22.15 3.19 13.96
CA LEU A 206 23.39 3.82 13.45
C LEU A 206 23.49 5.33 13.75
N GLY A 207 22.43 5.91 14.29
CA GLY A 207 22.39 7.32 14.68
C GLY A 207 21.42 8.15 13.83
N THR A 208 21.20 9.37 14.30
CA THR A 208 20.21 10.31 13.73
C THR A 208 20.51 10.69 12.30
N ASP A 209 21.78 10.83 11.91
CA ASP A 209 22.20 11.20 10.57
C ASP A 209 21.90 10.10 9.54
N ALA A 210 22.15 8.83 9.90
CA ALA A 210 21.85 7.69 9.07
C ALA A 210 20.34 7.50 8.92
N ALA A 211 19.58 7.65 10.00
CA ALA A 211 18.12 7.58 9.99
C ALA A 211 17.48 8.69 9.16
N ALA A 212 17.99 9.93 9.25
CA ALA A 212 17.53 11.05 8.44
C ALA A 212 17.80 10.84 6.95
N ALA A 213 19.02 10.42 6.59
CA ALA A 213 19.39 10.10 5.21
C ALA A 213 18.50 8.98 4.64
N ASN A 214 18.28 7.91 5.41
CA ASN A 214 17.42 6.79 5.01
C ASN A 214 15.96 7.22 4.81
N SER A 215 15.43 8.10 5.65
CA SER A 215 14.07 8.60 5.52
C SER A 215 13.86 9.36 4.21
N VAL A 216 14.82 10.22 3.84
CA VAL A 216 14.78 10.96 2.57
C VAL A 216 14.93 9.99 1.39
N ALA A 217 15.90 9.08 1.45
CA ALA A 217 16.12 8.07 0.41
C ALA A 217 14.88 7.18 0.17
N ALA A 218 14.20 6.77 1.25
CA ALA A 218 12.98 5.97 1.18
C ALA A 218 11.83 6.71 0.49
N VAL A 219 11.60 7.97 0.81
CA VAL A 219 10.54 8.79 0.17
C VAL A 219 10.81 8.93 -1.33
N VAL A 220 12.04 9.22 -1.72
CA VAL A 220 12.43 9.37 -3.14
C VAL A 220 12.26 8.05 -3.89
N ARG A 221 12.75 6.97 -3.31
CA ARG A 221 12.57 5.62 -3.87
C ARG A 221 11.09 5.31 -4.06
N ASP A 222 10.25 5.54 -3.06
CA ASP A 222 8.83 5.20 -3.12
C ASP A 222 8.08 6.01 -4.18
N ILE A 223 8.42 7.30 -4.36
CA ILE A 223 7.88 8.13 -5.44
C ILE A 223 8.30 7.61 -6.81
N ILE A 224 9.56 7.25 -6.98
CA ILE A 224 10.08 6.75 -8.24
C ILE A 224 9.51 5.36 -8.54
N CYS A 225 9.47 4.44 -7.58
CA CYS A 225 8.98 3.09 -7.76
C CYS A 225 7.46 2.96 -7.91
N CYS A 226 6.67 4.02 -7.63
CA CYS A 226 5.20 3.94 -7.71
C CYS A 226 4.69 3.58 -9.12
N LEU A 227 5.39 4.00 -10.19
CA LEU A 227 5.04 3.67 -11.57
C LEU A 227 5.23 2.16 -11.85
N SER A 228 6.34 1.56 -11.40
CA SER A 228 6.57 0.11 -11.54
C SER A 228 5.51 -0.71 -10.80
N ALA A 229 5.14 -0.29 -9.61
CA ALA A 229 4.07 -0.93 -8.85
C ALA A 229 2.71 -0.84 -9.57
N GLY A 230 2.43 0.30 -10.22
CA GLY A 230 1.23 0.49 -11.04
C GLY A 230 1.20 -0.44 -12.24
N ILE A 231 2.29 -0.53 -13.00
CA ILE A 231 2.42 -1.43 -14.16
C ILE A 231 2.30 -2.90 -13.73
N SER A 232 2.94 -3.29 -12.65
CA SER A 232 2.85 -4.65 -12.10
C SER A 232 1.42 -5.02 -11.73
N SER A 233 0.71 -4.12 -11.04
CA SER A 233 -0.71 -4.32 -10.68
C SER A 233 -1.59 -4.45 -11.93
N ALA A 234 -1.40 -3.58 -12.92
CA ALA A 234 -2.15 -3.63 -14.19
C ALA A 234 -1.86 -4.92 -14.96
N ALA A 235 -0.60 -5.36 -15.01
CA ALA A 235 -0.18 -6.58 -15.68
C ALA A 235 -0.87 -7.81 -15.08
N GLY A 236 -0.88 -7.94 -13.76
CA GLY A 236 -1.55 -9.06 -13.08
C GLY A 236 -3.04 -9.13 -13.39
N ILE A 237 -3.74 -8.00 -13.40
CA ILE A 237 -5.17 -7.95 -13.66
C ILE A 237 -5.49 -8.17 -15.15
N MET A 238 -4.81 -7.47 -16.07
CA MET A 238 -5.08 -7.58 -17.51
C MET A 238 -4.80 -8.97 -18.04
N VAL A 239 -3.65 -9.54 -17.67
CA VAL A 239 -3.30 -10.90 -18.06
C VAL A 239 -4.24 -11.91 -17.41
N GLY A 240 -4.58 -11.71 -16.13
CA GLY A 240 -5.51 -12.56 -15.40
C GLY A 240 -6.90 -12.59 -16.05
N ASN A 241 -7.43 -11.44 -16.46
CA ASN A 241 -8.72 -11.32 -17.15
C ASN A 241 -8.72 -12.09 -18.49
N GLU A 242 -7.70 -11.95 -19.31
CA GLU A 242 -7.58 -12.64 -20.60
C GLU A 242 -7.40 -14.16 -20.43
N LEU A 243 -6.62 -14.58 -19.43
CA LEU A 243 -6.47 -16.00 -19.11
C LEU A 243 -7.81 -16.59 -18.62
N GLY A 244 -8.53 -15.86 -17.80
CA GLY A 244 -9.86 -16.24 -17.34
C GLY A 244 -10.86 -16.38 -18.49
N ALA A 245 -10.81 -15.49 -19.47
CA ALA A 245 -11.63 -15.54 -20.68
C ALA A 245 -11.21 -16.66 -21.68
N GLY A 246 -10.15 -17.41 -21.39
CA GLY A 246 -9.62 -18.46 -22.26
C GLY A 246 -8.76 -17.92 -23.42
N ASN A 247 -8.47 -16.63 -23.46
CA ASN A 247 -7.71 -15.97 -24.52
C ASN A 247 -6.20 -16.03 -24.32
N LEU A 248 -5.62 -17.24 -24.29
CA LEU A 248 -4.19 -17.46 -24.00
C LEU A 248 -3.24 -16.63 -24.90
N LYS A 249 -3.57 -16.51 -26.21
CA LYS A 249 -2.76 -15.71 -27.15
C LYS A 249 -2.74 -14.24 -26.79
N ARG A 250 -3.89 -13.65 -26.43
CA ARG A 250 -4.00 -12.25 -25.99
C ARG A 250 -3.31 -12.03 -24.65
N GLY A 251 -3.51 -12.92 -23.69
CA GLY A 251 -2.83 -12.89 -22.39
C GLY A 251 -1.32 -12.86 -22.53
N LYS A 252 -0.75 -13.74 -23.41
CA LYS A 252 0.69 -13.74 -23.71
C LYS A 252 1.15 -12.43 -24.36
N THR A 253 0.38 -11.91 -25.30
CA THR A 253 0.70 -10.63 -25.98
C THR A 253 0.71 -9.46 -25.01
N TYR A 254 -0.28 -9.36 -24.13
CA TYR A 254 -0.32 -8.33 -23.09
C TYR A 254 0.84 -8.49 -22.09
N GLY A 255 1.13 -9.71 -21.65
CA GLY A 255 2.28 -9.98 -20.80
C GLY A 255 3.62 -9.50 -21.39
N ILE A 256 3.87 -9.81 -22.67
CA ILE A 256 5.08 -9.35 -23.36
C ILE A 256 5.13 -7.82 -23.52
N ARG A 257 4.00 -7.19 -23.86
CA ARG A 257 3.94 -5.72 -24.00
C ARG A 257 4.17 -5.02 -22.67
N LEU A 258 3.56 -5.51 -21.60
CA LEU A 258 3.71 -4.96 -20.26
C LEU A 258 5.12 -5.19 -19.70
N LEU A 259 5.75 -6.34 -20.02
CA LEU A 259 7.15 -6.59 -19.70
C LEU A 259 8.07 -5.56 -20.38
N LYS A 260 7.89 -5.32 -21.69
CA LYS A 260 8.67 -4.29 -22.41
C LYS A 260 8.45 -2.90 -21.82
N LEU A 261 7.20 -2.55 -21.51
CA LEU A 261 6.87 -1.27 -20.86
C LEU A 261 7.55 -1.15 -19.49
N SER A 262 7.55 -2.23 -18.69
CA SER A 262 8.21 -2.26 -17.39
C SER A 262 9.72 -2.02 -17.50
N VAL A 263 10.38 -2.63 -18.48
CA VAL A 263 11.83 -2.41 -18.73
C VAL A 263 12.09 -0.95 -19.12
N VAL A 264 11.31 -0.38 -20.04
CA VAL A 264 11.45 1.03 -20.44
C VAL A 264 11.23 1.96 -19.24
N CYS A 265 10.19 1.72 -18.46
CA CYS A 265 9.94 2.50 -17.24
C CYS A 265 11.05 2.34 -16.20
N GLY A 266 11.61 1.13 -16.02
CA GLY A 266 12.74 0.91 -15.13
C GLY A 266 13.97 1.75 -15.52
N VAL A 267 14.31 1.78 -16.80
CA VAL A 267 15.41 2.63 -17.31
C VAL A 267 15.13 4.12 -17.04
N ILE A 268 13.91 4.59 -17.33
CA ILE A 268 13.52 5.99 -17.06
C ILE A 268 13.63 6.30 -15.57
N MET A 269 13.19 5.41 -14.70
CA MET A 269 13.25 5.58 -13.24
C MET A 269 14.68 5.61 -12.73
N THR A 270 15.55 4.76 -13.24
CA THR A 270 16.98 4.77 -12.90
C THR A 270 17.61 6.13 -13.27
N ILE A 271 17.29 6.65 -14.45
CA ILE A 271 17.76 7.98 -14.89
C ILE A 271 17.20 9.07 -13.98
N LEU A 272 15.89 9.04 -13.68
CA LEU A 272 15.25 9.99 -12.77
C LEU A 272 15.87 9.96 -11.36
N MET A 273 16.19 8.78 -10.86
CA MET A 273 16.87 8.62 -9.58
C MET A 273 18.26 9.28 -9.59
N ALA A 274 19.05 9.04 -10.63
CA ALA A 274 20.37 9.64 -10.78
C ALA A 274 20.31 11.16 -10.89
N VAL A 275 19.35 11.70 -11.66
CA VAL A 275 19.17 13.15 -11.84
C VAL A 275 18.58 13.82 -10.60
N SER A 276 17.71 13.15 -9.86
CA SER A 276 17.08 13.70 -8.65
C SER A 276 18.07 13.81 -7.48
N ALA A 277 19.11 12.98 -7.43
CA ALA A 277 20.08 12.96 -6.34
C ALA A 277 20.70 14.33 -6.02
N PRO A 278 21.32 15.08 -6.97
CA PRO A 278 21.89 16.40 -6.69
C PRO A 278 20.83 17.45 -6.32
N VAL A 279 19.64 17.36 -6.91
CA VAL A 279 18.53 18.27 -6.64
C VAL A 279 18.06 18.11 -5.19
N ILE A 280 17.87 16.88 -4.74
CA ILE A 280 17.42 16.56 -3.40
C ILE A 280 18.47 16.98 -2.36
N LEU A 281 19.75 16.70 -2.62
CA LEU A 281 20.86 17.15 -1.76
C LEU A 281 20.91 18.67 -1.60
N TYR A 282 20.48 19.42 -2.60
CA TYR A 282 20.41 20.89 -2.55
C TYR A 282 19.23 21.40 -1.72
N PHE A 283 18.04 20.78 -1.86
CA PHE A 283 16.81 21.24 -1.19
C PHE A 283 16.67 20.75 0.25
N VAL A 284 17.21 19.57 0.55
CA VAL A 284 17.06 18.97 1.89
C VAL A 284 18.22 19.45 2.78
N LYS A 285 17.88 20.21 3.83
CA LYS A 285 18.86 20.67 4.83
C LYS A 285 19.25 19.50 5.74
N LEU A 286 20.26 18.77 5.34
CA LEU A 286 20.86 17.67 6.11
C LEU A 286 22.20 18.13 6.73
N THR A 287 22.62 17.43 7.78
CA THR A 287 24.01 17.55 8.26
C THR A 287 24.98 17.10 7.16
N PRO A 288 26.23 17.60 7.16
CA PRO A 288 27.24 17.17 6.16
C PRO A 288 27.40 15.64 6.11
N GLN A 289 27.34 14.97 7.26
CA GLN A 289 27.47 13.53 7.38
C GLN A 289 26.26 12.80 6.78
N ALA A 290 25.04 13.24 7.08
CA ALA A 290 23.82 12.69 6.51
C ALA A 290 23.77 12.87 4.98
N GLY A 291 24.32 13.98 4.47
CA GLY A 291 24.45 14.21 3.02
C GLY A 291 25.37 13.19 2.33
N VAL A 292 26.46 12.79 2.96
CA VAL A 292 27.37 11.74 2.45
C VAL A 292 26.64 10.39 2.42
N TYR A 293 25.95 10.02 3.51
CA TYR A 293 25.17 8.79 3.56
C TYR A 293 24.07 8.77 2.49
N LEU A 294 23.34 9.85 2.31
CA LEU A 294 22.30 9.96 1.30
C LEU A 294 22.84 9.76 -0.13
N LYS A 295 24.01 10.35 -0.43
CA LYS A 295 24.66 10.19 -1.73
C LYS A 295 25.06 8.73 -2.00
N GLN A 296 25.60 8.04 -1.00
CA GLN A 296 25.94 6.61 -1.11
C GLN A 296 24.67 5.75 -1.31
N MET A 297 23.61 6.05 -0.56
CA MET A 297 22.32 5.36 -0.70
C MET A 297 21.72 5.54 -2.08
N PHE A 298 21.79 6.72 -2.70
CA PHE A 298 21.28 6.94 -4.05
C PHE A 298 22.02 6.13 -5.11
N VAL A 299 23.34 5.94 -4.97
CA VAL A 299 24.09 5.08 -5.89
C VAL A 299 23.62 3.63 -5.79
N VAL A 300 23.43 3.12 -4.57
CA VAL A 300 22.92 1.75 -4.37
C VAL A 300 21.48 1.60 -4.86
N LEU A 301 20.61 2.58 -4.58
CA LEU A 301 19.22 2.58 -5.01
C LEU A 301 19.06 2.66 -6.53
N ALA A 302 19.94 3.40 -7.23
CA ALA A 302 19.95 3.45 -8.69
C ALA A 302 20.28 2.10 -9.34
N LEU A 303 21.02 1.23 -8.64
CA LEU A 303 21.30 -0.15 -9.09
C LEU A 303 20.17 -1.12 -8.73
N TYR A 304 19.36 -0.78 -7.73
CA TYR A 304 18.27 -1.61 -7.24
C TYR A 304 16.99 -1.46 -8.07
N ILE A 305 16.73 -0.31 -8.68
CA ILE A 305 15.55 0.02 -9.50
C ILE A 305 15.69 -0.57 -10.91
#